data_8f81f02c78891aef178ded61d2e47ee3
#
_entry.id   8f81f02c78891aef178ded61d2e47ee3
#
_cell.length_a   1.000
_cell.length_b   1.000
_cell.length_c   1.000
_cell.angle_alpha   90.00
_cell.angle_beta   90.00
_cell.angle_gamma   90.00
#
_symmetry.space_group_name_H-M   'P 1'
#
loop_
_entity.id
_entity.type
_entity.pdbx_description
1 polymer ?
#
loop_
_entity_poly.entity_id
_entity_poly.type
_entity_poly.pdbx_seq_one_letter_code
_entity_poly.pdbx_strand_id
1 'polypeptide(L)'
;MPFESVAAALAGVPFMSPAQGRIVYDHVRATLPAEVLELGTAHGVGAAYMAAALADNGAGSVTTVDFAGAAYDPAPEQVLARAGVSDRVTVVREFSSYTWWLKEQVAARSDEHGNVEPRLDFVYLDGAKNWTIDGLAVVLVEKLLRPGGWLLMDDLDWTYADDPSRAATDGVANRDLSERERTQPHLRAVFDLIVAQHPSFTELRVQDEWWGWARKAPGEPRRYTVETSRPLGALAAGAVRRAVRTGRRRLRAFGQRP
;
A
#
# COMPACT_ATOMS: atom_id res chain seq x y z
N MET A 1 -1.64 22.22 -11.79
CA MET A 1 -0.25 22.80 -11.64
C MET A 1 0.63 22.18 -12.72
N PRO A 2 1.22 22.98 -13.62
CA PRO A 2 2.03 22.43 -14.73
C PRO A 2 3.20 21.59 -14.24
N PHE A 3 3.52 20.53 -14.96
CA PHE A 3 4.62 19.62 -14.60
C PHE A 3 5.95 20.35 -14.35
N GLU A 4 6.31 21.32 -15.21
CA GLU A 4 7.58 22.05 -15.13
C GLU A 4 7.71 22.82 -13.80
N SER A 5 6.59 23.33 -13.28
CA SER A 5 6.56 24.03 -12.00
C SER A 5 6.84 23.11 -10.83
N VAL A 6 6.21 21.92 -10.81
CA VAL A 6 6.46 20.94 -9.76
C VAL A 6 7.85 20.33 -9.89
N ALA A 7 8.33 20.03 -11.10
CA ALA A 7 9.69 19.53 -11.32
C ALA A 7 10.76 20.51 -10.85
N ALA A 8 10.58 21.83 -11.10
CA ALA A 8 11.47 22.86 -10.58
C ALA A 8 11.43 22.94 -9.04
N ALA A 9 10.25 22.82 -8.44
CA ALA A 9 10.10 22.80 -6.99
C ALA A 9 10.75 21.58 -6.33
N LEU A 10 10.81 20.46 -7.03
CA LEU A 10 11.40 19.20 -6.54
C LEU A 10 12.89 19.06 -6.86
N ALA A 11 13.50 20.04 -7.54
CA ALA A 11 14.92 19.99 -7.89
C ALA A 11 15.80 19.73 -6.66
N GLY A 12 16.70 18.74 -6.78
CA GLY A 12 17.63 18.35 -5.71
C GLY A 12 17.04 17.41 -4.64
N VAL A 13 15.75 17.05 -4.70
CA VAL A 13 15.19 16.00 -3.83
C VAL A 13 15.45 14.64 -4.48
N PRO A 14 15.99 13.65 -3.73
CA PRO A 14 16.37 12.35 -4.30
C PRO A 14 15.17 11.42 -4.55
N PHE A 15 15.47 10.26 -5.11
CA PHE A 15 14.68 9.05 -5.36
C PHE A 15 13.82 9.04 -6.61
N MET A 16 13.37 10.15 -7.16
CA MET A 16 12.67 10.14 -8.44
C MET A 16 13.18 11.27 -9.33
N SER A 17 13.68 10.93 -10.49
CA SER A 17 14.10 11.90 -11.51
C SER A 17 12.90 12.60 -12.15
N PRO A 18 13.07 13.81 -12.72
CA PRO A 18 11.99 14.46 -13.47
C PRO A 18 11.45 13.62 -14.65
N ALA A 19 12.29 12.79 -15.27
CA ALA A 19 11.85 11.91 -16.36
C ALA A 19 10.89 10.81 -15.85
N GLN A 20 11.21 10.18 -14.72
CA GLN A 20 10.31 9.22 -14.06
C GLN A 20 9.02 9.90 -13.57
N GLY A 21 9.16 11.07 -12.92
CA GLY A 21 8.01 11.87 -12.49
C GLY A 21 7.08 12.26 -13.64
N ARG A 22 7.63 12.53 -14.84
CA ARG A 22 6.84 12.80 -16.06
C ARG A 22 5.97 11.60 -16.43
N ILE A 23 6.50 10.38 -16.39
CA ILE A 23 5.73 9.18 -16.76
C ILE A 23 4.55 8.99 -15.80
N VAL A 24 4.77 9.12 -14.50
CA VAL A 24 3.72 9.00 -13.48
C VAL A 24 2.68 10.11 -13.61
N TYR A 25 3.15 11.37 -13.77
CA TYR A 25 2.29 12.52 -13.98
C TYR A 25 1.40 12.36 -15.22
N ASP A 26 1.97 11.99 -16.37
CA ASP A 26 1.23 11.81 -17.64
C ASP A 26 0.22 10.65 -17.54
N HIS A 27 0.56 9.57 -16.83
CA HIS A 27 -0.38 8.49 -16.55
C HIS A 27 -1.59 8.97 -15.75
N VAL A 28 -1.37 9.71 -14.67
CA VAL A 28 -2.45 10.29 -13.84
C VAL A 28 -3.28 11.30 -14.65
N ARG A 29 -2.64 12.10 -15.52
CA ARG A 29 -3.35 13.01 -16.44
C ARG A 29 -4.25 12.28 -17.42
N ALA A 30 -3.77 11.16 -17.97
CA ALA A 30 -4.48 10.40 -18.98
C ALA A 30 -5.63 9.54 -18.42
N THR A 31 -5.45 9.00 -17.22
CA THR A 31 -6.41 8.05 -16.62
C THR A 31 -7.44 8.71 -15.70
N LEU A 32 -7.22 9.98 -15.28
CA LEU A 32 -8.12 10.78 -14.45
C LEU A 32 -8.56 10.07 -13.15
N PRO A 33 -7.63 9.48 -12.37
CA PRO A 33 -7.99 8.78 -11.15
C PRO A 33 -8.54 9.78 -10.11
N ALA A 34 -9.51 9.36 -9.31
CA ALA A 34 -10.01 10.13 -8.17
C ALA A 34 -9.25 9.80 -6.88
N GLU A 35 -8.92 8.52 -6.68
CA GLU A 35 -8.30 8.02 -5.47
C GLU A 35 -6.98 7.31 -5.83
N VAL A 36 -5.87 7.93 -5.44
CA VAL A 36 -4.50 7.43 -5.68
C VAL A 36 -3.87 7.00 -4.37
N LEU A 37 -3.20 5.86 -4.38
CA LEU A 37 -2.41 5.36 -3.24
C LEU A 37 -0.95 5.22 -3.66
N GLU A 38 -0.04 5.72 -2.81
CA GLU A 38 1.39 5.43 -2.86
C GLU A 38 1.80 4.62 -1.63
N LEU A 39 2.57 3.57 -1.83
CA LEU A 39 3.16 2.76 -0.76
C LEU A 39 4.68 2.94 -0.80
N GLY A 40 5.21 3.65 0.18
CA GLY A 40 6.57 4.19 0.22
C GLY A 40 6.58 5.68 -0.11
N THR A 41 6.60 6.52 0.91
CA THR A 41 6.54 7.99 0.75
C THR A 41 7.91 8.61 0.53
N ALA A 42 8.93 8.10 1.22
CA ALA A 42 10.26 8.71 1.28
C ALA A 42 10.19 10.24 1.49
N HIS A 43 10.75 11.03 0.59
CA HIS A 43 10.66 12.50 0.61
C HIS A 43 9.33 13.05 0.04
N GLY A 44 8.44 12.19 -0.49
CA GLY A 44 7.14 12.60 -1.06
C GLY A 44 7.22 13.09 -2.51
N VAL A 45 8.28 12.76 -3.25
CA VAL A 45 8.47 13.21 -4.64
C VAL A 45 7.44 12.57 -5.58
N GLY A 46 7.21 11.26 -5.46
CA GLY A 46 6.18 10.55 -6.23
C GLY A 46 4.79 11.11 -5.96
N ALA A 47 4.42 11.24 -4.67
CA ALA A 47 3.16 11.85 -4.26
C ALA A 47 3.00 13.27 -4.82
N ALA A 48 4.07 14.08 -4.86
CA ALA A 48 4.01 15.44 -5.39
C ALA A 48 3.71 15.48 -6.89
N TYR A 49 4.33 14.62 -7.71
CA TYR A 49 4.03 14.52 -9.15
C TYR A 49 2.60 14.05 -9.39
N MET A 50 2.12 13.03 -8.66
CA MET A 50 0.75 12.55 -8.77
C MET A 50 -0.26 13.62 -8.35
N ALA A 51 -0.02 14.31 -7.23
CA ALA A 51 -0.89 15.37 -6.74
C ALA A 51 -0.95 16.58 -7.68
N ALA A 52 0.19 16.95 -8.33
CA ALA A 52 0.21 18.00 -9.33
C ALA A 52 -0.62 17.63 -10.57
N ALA A 53 -0.54 16.38 -11.02
CA ALA A 53 -1.37 15.88 -12.11
C ALA A 53 -2.87 15.90 -11.76
N LEU A 54 -3.23 15.51 -10.53
CA LEU A 54 -4.61 15.60 -10.02
C LEU A 54 -5.09 17.07 -9.92
N ALA A 55 -4.21 17.98 -9.54
CA ALA A 55 -4.53 19.42 -9.54
C ALA A 55 -4.85 19.91 -10.95
N ASP A 56 -4.11 19.47 -11.96
CA ASP A 56 -4.40 19.80 -13.38
C ASP A 56 -5.65 19.09 -13.92
N ASN A 57 -6.03 17.97 -13.34
CA ASN A 57 -7.31 17.31 -13.61
C ASN A 57 -8.50 18.02 -12.92
N GLY A 58 -8.23 18.87 -11.93
CA GLY A 58 -9.25 19.58 -11.16
C GLY A 58 -9.86 18.75 -10.01
N ALA A 59 -9.54 17.45 -9.90
CA ALA A 59 -10.12 16.54 -8.92
C ALA A 59 -9.12 15.47 -8.49
N GLY A 60 -9.43 14.78 -7.39
CA GLY A 60 -8.71 13.63 -6.88
C GLY A 60 -7.73 13.97 -5.74
N SER A 61 -7.30 12.92 -5.04
CA SER A 61 -6.34 13.00 -3.92
C SER A 61 -5.39 11.83 -3.90
N VAL A 62 -4.25 12.02 -3.27
CA VAL A 62 -3.22 11.00 -3.00
C VAL A 62 -3.22 10.69 -1.52
N THR A 63 -3.25 9.40 -1.17
CA THR A 63 -2.81 8.93 0.13
C THR A 63 -1.44 8.29 -0.04
N THR A 64 -0.44 8.71 0.73
CA THR A 64 0.88 8.09 0.73
C THR A 64 1.18 7.50 2.11
N VAL A 65 1.69 6.28 2.15
CA VAL A 65 1.86 5.51 3.39
C VAL A 65 3.30 5.04 3.52
N ASP A 66 3.93 5.33 4.66
CA ASP A 66 5.29 4.90 4.95
C ASP A 66 5.45 4.41 6.39
N PHE A 67 6.62 3.85 6.68
CA PHE A 67 7.01 3.42 8.01
C PHE A 67 7.21 4.62 8.95
N ALA A 68 6.59 4.59 10.12
CA ALA A 68 6.66 5.70 11.09
C ALA A 68 8.05 5.97 11.64
N GLY A 69 8.94 4.97 11.60
CA GLY A 69 10.33 5.11 12.03
C GLY A 69 11.27 5.67 10.96
N ALA A 70 10.80 5.82 9.71
CA ALA A 70 11.60 6.44 8.65
C ALA A 70 11.65 7.97 8.84
N ALA A 71 12.86 8.52 8.78
CA ALA A 71 13.10 9.96 8.87
C ALA A 71 13.80 10.45 7.61
N TYR A 72 13.23 11.46 6.99
CA TYR A 72 13.75 12.07 5.76
C TYR A 72 13.99 13.56 5.96
N ASP A 73 15.06 14.08 5.38
CA ASP A 73 15.37 15.50 5.33
C ASP A 73 15.71 15.92 3.88
N PRO A 74 14.85 16.75 3.23
CA PRO A 74 13.61 17.32 3.75
C PRO A 74 12.51 16.28 4.02
N ALA A 75 11.64 16.55 4.99
CA ALA A 75 10.47 15.74 5.29
C ALA A 75 9.43 15.84 4.15
N PRO A 76 8.61 14.79 3.91
CA PRO A 76 7.62 14.80 2.82
C PRO A 76 6.65 15.98 2.90
N GLU A 77 6.23 16.39 4.08
CA GLU A 77 5.35 17.54 4.24
C GLU A 77 5.99 18.85 3.77
N GLN A 78 7.30 19.02 3.96
CA GLN A 78 8.05 20.19 3.48
C GLN A 78 8.17 20.18 1.95
N VAL A 79 8.40 19.00 1.36
CA VAL A 79 8.48 18.80 -0.09
C VAL A 79 7.14 19.08 -0.75
N LEU A 80 6.05 18.54 -0.20
CA LEU A 80 4.68 18.74 -0.68
C LEU A 80 4.26 20.22 -0.58
N ALA A 81 4.62 20.89 0.52
CA ALA A 81 4.36 22.32 0.69
C ALA A 81 5.15 23.17 -0.32
N ARG A 82 6.44 22.85 -0.55
CA ARG A 82 7.27 23.51 -1.56
C ARG A 82 6.71 23.31 -2.97
N ALA A 83 6.17 22.12 -3.26
CA ALA A 83 5.51 21.82 -4.53
C ALA A 83 4.11 22.44 -4.65
N GLY A 84 3.52 22.97 -3.55
CA GLY A 84 2.20 23.60 -3.55
C GLY A 84 1.04 22.62 -3.73
N VAL A 85 1.19 21.37 -3.24
CA VAL A 85 0.20 20.28 -3.44
C VAL A 85 -0.26 19.63 -2.14
N SER A 86 0.07 20.20 -0.98
CA SER A 86 -0.24 19.64 0.34
C SER A 86 -1.74 19.40 0.58
N ASP A 87 -2.61 20.19 -0.03
CA ASP A 87 -4.06 20.07 0.09
C ASP A 87 -4.64 18.82 -0.59
N ARG A 88 -3.86 18.17 -1.44
CA ARG A 88 -4.25 16.96 -2.17
C ARG A 88 -3.57 15.69 -1.68
N VAL A 89 -2.68 15.78 -0.69
CA VAL A 89 -1.91 14.65 -0.21
C VAL A 89 -2.15 14.40 1.28
N THR A 90 -2.52 13.18 1.62
CA THR A 90 -2.56 12.70 2.99
C THR A 90 -1.34 11.81 3.24
N VAL A 91 -0.45 12.23 4.13
CA VAL A 91 0.71 11.44 4.55
C VAL A 91 0.32 10.60 5.77
N VAL A 92 0.45 9.28 5.64
CA VAL A 92 0.16 8.31 6.69
C VAL A 92 1.46 7.64 7.13
N ARG A 93 1.65 7.49 8.43
CA ARG A 93 2.80 6.80 9.02
C ARG A 93 2.34 5.61 9.82
N GLU A 94 2.75 4.41 9.37
CA GLU A 94 2.42 3.15 10.03
C GLU A 94 3.58 2.62 10.84
N PHE A 95 3.28 2.11 12.03
CA PHE A 95 4.32 1.65 12.96
C PHE A 95 5.08 0.42 12.44
N SER A 96 4.40 -0.52 11.83
CA SER A 96 5.02 -1.77 11.35
C SER A 96 5.27 -1.76 9.85
N SER A 97 4.23 -1.53 9.04
CA SER A 97 4.30 -1.56 7.58
C SER A 97 2.99 -1.03 6.99
N TYR A 98 3.03 -0.49 5.78
CA TYR A 98 1.83 -0.14 5.02
C TYR A 98 0.88 -1.33 4.79
N THR A 99 1.32 -2.57 4.93
CA THR A 99 0.44 -3.74 4.88
C THR A 99 -0.57 -3.75 6.03
N TRP A 100 -0.22 -3.18 7.20
CA TRP A 100 -1.16 -3.01 8.29
C TRP A 100 -2.25 -2.00 7.94
N TRP A 101 -1.89 -0.86 7.38
CA TRP A 101 -2.84 0.13 6.88
C TRP A 101 -3.76 -0.46 5.81
N LEU A 102 -3.20 -1.18 4.82
CA LEU A 102 -3.99 -1.88 3.81
C LEU A 102 -4.98 -2.87 4.42
N LYS A 103 -4.56 -3.64 5.43
CA LYS A 103 -5.44 -4.55 6.18
C LYS A 103 -6.60 -3.81 6.83
N GLU A 104 -6.36 -2.63 7.43
CA GLU A 104 -7.42 -1.80 8.03
C GLU A 104 -8.38 -1.28 6.93
N GLN A 105 -7.85 -0.86 5.77
CA GLN A 105 -8.68 -0.41 4.64
C GLN A 105 -9.56 -1.55 4.10
N VAL A 106 -9.01 -2.75 3.94
CA VAL A 106 -9.76 -3.94 3.53
C VAL A 106 -10.84 -4.27 4.57
N ALA A 107 -10.48 -4.31 5.86
CA ALA A 107 -11.43 -4.63 6.93
C ALA A 107 -12.58 -3.62 7.03
N ALA A 108 -12.28 -2.33 6.88
CA ALA A 108 -13.29 -1.26 6.96
C ALA A 108 -14.28 -1.27 5.78
N ARG A 109 -13.93 -1.94 4.67
CA ARG A 109 -14.72 -2.00 3.44
C ARG A 109 -15.30 -3.39 3.16
N SER A 110 -15.06 -4.34 4.05
CA SER A 110 -15.59 -5.69 3.92
C SER A 110 -17.03 -5.79 4.44
N ASP A 111 -17.87 -6.45 3.67
CA ASP A 111 -19.20 -6.86 4.15
C ASP A 111 -19.11 -8.06 5.11
N GLU A 112 -20.26 -8.57 5.57
CA GLU A 112 -20.33 -9.71 6.47
C GLU A 112 -19.80 -11.03 5.87
N HIS A 113 -19.69 -11.10 4.54
CA HIS A 113 -19.12 -12.22 3.79
C HIS A 113 -17.65 -12.03 3.44
N GLY A 114 -17.06 -10.87 3.77
CA GLY A 114 -15.69 -10.54 3.46
C GLY A 114 -15.46 -10.00 2.04
N ASN A 115 -16.51 -9.65 1.30
CA ASN A 115 -16.39 -8.96 0.03
C ASN A 115 -16.03 -7.50 0.27
N VAL A 116 -15.00 -7.02 -0.41
CA VAL A 116 -14.46 -5.67 -0.24
C VAL A 116 -15.07 -4.73 -1.28
N GLU A 117 -15.50 -3.55 -0.85
CA GLU A 117 -15.89 -2.47 -1.75
C GLU A 117 -14.64 -1.76 -2.27
N PRO A 118 -14.29 -1.86 -3.58
CA PRO A 118 -13.09 -1.25 -4.13
C PRO A 118 -13.15 0.27 -4.09
N ARG A 119 -11.99 0.91 -3.87
CA ARG A 119 -11.91 2.38 -3.77
C ARG A 119 -10.88 3.01 -4.68
N LEU A 120 -9.73 2.36 -4.86
CA LEU A 120 -8.55 2.94 -5.49
C LEU A 120 -8.62 2.86 -7.02
N ASP A 121 -8.20 3.91 -7.70
CA ASP A 121 -8.12 3.96 -9.16
C ASP A 121 -6.69 3.73 -9.66
N PHE A 122 -5.69 4.19 -8.88
CA PHE A 122 -4.28 4.00 -9.19
C PHE A 122 -3.50 3.73 -7.91
N VAL A 123 -2.60 2.74 -7.95
CA VAL A 123 -1.68 2.42 -6.86
C VAL A 123 -0.25 2.41 -7.38
N TYR A 124 0.63 3.14 -6.72
CA TYR A 124 2.06 3.16 -6.94
C TYR A 124 2.76 2.48 -5.76
N LEU A 125 3.40 1.34 -6.01
CA LEU A 125 4.13 0.54 -5.03
C LEU A 125 5.63 0.80 -5.20
N ASP A 126 6.21 1.60 -4.31
CA ASP A 126 7.63 1.99 -4.28
C ASP A 126 8.18 1.93 -2.83
N GLY A 127 7.84 0.86 -2.11
CA GLY A 127 8.05 0.79 -0.67
C GLY A 127 9.26 -0.03 -0.24
N ALA A 128 9.01 -1.12 0.47
CA ALA A 128 10.02 -1.90 1.19
C ALA A 128 10.99 -2.66 0.28
N LYS A 129 10.62 -2.90 -0.97
CA LYS A 129 11.37 -3.70 -1.95
C LYS A 129 11.62 -5.14 -1.47
N ASN A 130 10.64 -5.68 -0.76
CA ASN A 130 10.75 -6.94 -0.05
C ASN A 130 9.64 -7.92 -0.46
N TRP A 131 10.02 -9.15 -0.79
CA TRP A 131 9.09 -10.22 -1.19
C TRP A 131 7.91 -10.38 -0.21
N THR A 132 8.18 -10.38 1.09
CA THR A 132 7.17 -10.65 2.13
C THR A 132 6.19 -9.49 2.26
N ILE A 133 6.68 -8.25 2.31
CA ILE A 133 5.85 -7.05 2.50
C ILE A 133 5.09 -6.73 1.21
N ASP A 134 5.81 -6.64 0.10
CA ASP A 134 5.23 -6.18 -1.17
C ASP A 134 4.35 -7.25 -1.81
N GLY A 135 4.69 -8.53 -1.62
CA GLY A 135 3.82 -9.63 -2.02
C GLY A 135 2.46 -9.60 -1.32
N LEU A 136 2.45 -9.38 0.00
CA LEU A 136 1.20 -9.19 0.75
C LEU A 136 0.50 -7.89 0.34
N ALA A 137 1.25 -6.80 0.13
CA ALA A 137 0.68 -5.53 -0.29
C ALA A 137 -0.09 -5.67 -1.61
N VAL A 138 0.47 -6.34 -2.61
CA VAL A 138 -0.21 -6.60 -3.90
C VAL A 138 -1.54 -7.35 -3.71
N VAL A 139 -1.57 -8.39 -2.86
CA VAL A 139 -2.78 -9.15 -2.57
C VAL A 139 -3.87 -8.30 -1.91
N LEU A 140 -3.48 -7.37 -1.03
CA LEU A 140 -4.42 -6.45 -0.38
C LEU A 140 -4.85 -5.31 -1.31
N VAL A 141 -3.93 -4.78 -2.10
CA VAL A 141 -4.18 -3.75 -3.13
C VAL A 141 -5.17 -4.25 -4.17
N GLU A 142 -5.04 -5.51 -4.62
CA GLU A 142 -5.98 -6.09 -5.58
C GLU A 142 -7.44 -5.97 -5.10
N LYS A 143 -7.69 -6.19 -3.81
CA LYS A 143 -9.05 -6.07 -3.24
C LYS A 143 -9.56 -4.63 -3.23
N LEU A 144 -8.68 -3.66 -3.03
CA LEU A 144 -9.01 -2.23 -2.93
C LEU A 144 -9.04 -1.53 -4.28
N LEU A 145 -8.36 -2.06 -5.29
CA LEU A 145 -8.28 -1.49 -6.62
C LEU A 145 -9.60 -1.71 -7.37
N ARG A 146 -10.17 -0.65 -7.95
CA ARG A 146 -11.38 -0.73 -8.77
C ARG A 146 -11.14 -1.53 -10.05
N PRO A 147 -12.16 -2.21 -10.59
CA PRO A 147 -12.07 -2.74 -11.95
C PRO A 147 -11.65 -1.65 -12.94
N GLY A 148 -10.66 -1.95 -13.77
CA GLY A 148 -10.05 -0.98 -14.70
C GLY A 148 -8.97 -0.09 -14.10
N GLY A 149 -8.77 -0.11 -12.77
CA GLY A 149 -7.70 0.62 -12.08
C GLY A 149 -6.32 0.04 -12.35
N TRP A 150 -5.27 0.82 -12.06
CA TRP A 150 -3.89 0.50 -12.38
C TRP A 150 -3.03 0.28 -11.13
N LEU A 151 -2.15 -0.71 -11.20
CA LEU A 151 -1.03 -0.93 -10.30
C LEU A 151 0.27 -0.64 -11.06
N LEU A 152 1.12 0.20 -10.48
CA LEU A 152 2.50 0.40 -10.88
C LEU A 152 3.41 -0.08 -9.76
N MET A 153 4.38 -0.92 -10.08
CA MET A 153 5.44 -1.36 -9.17
C MET A 153 6.77 -0.79 -9.66
N ASP A 154 7.51 -0.17 -8.76
CA ASP A 154 8.84 0.36 -9.04
C ASP A 154 9.95 -0.65 -8.70
N ASP A 155 11.16 -0.36 -9.18
CA ASP A 155 12.38 -1.08 -8.80
C ASP A 155 12.34 -2.60 -9.04
N LEU A 156 11.74 -3.05 -10.15
CA LEU A 156 11.58 -4.49 -10.40
C LEU A 156 12.90 -5.27 -10.35
N ASP A 157 13.99 -4.70 -10.87
CA ASP A 157 15.29 -5.39 -10.96
C ASP A 157 16.26 -4.97 -9.84
N TRP A 158 15.82 -4.11 -8.92
CA TRP A 158 16.63 -3.73 -7.76
C TRP A 158 16.85 -4.91 -6.80
N THR A 159 18.06 -5.00 -6.23
CA THR A 159 18.42 -6.00 -5.23
C THR A 159 19.00 -5.37 -3.97
N TYR A 160 18.95 -6.07 -2.84
CA TYR A 160 19.63 -5.62 -1.61
C TYR A 160 21.16 -5.60 -1.75
N ALA A 161 21.72 -6.27 -2.75
CA ALA A 161 23.16 -6.18 -3.05
C ALA A 161 23.55 -4.85 -3.69
N ASP A 162 22.60 -4.17 -4.37
CA ASP A 162 22.84 -2.85 -4.97
C ASP A 162 22.93 -1.74 -3.91
N ASP A 163 22.30 -1.92 -2.75
CA ASP A 163 22.43 -1.04 -1.58
C ASP A 163 22.68 -1.85 -0.31
N PRO A 164 23.94 -2.22 -0.03
CA PRO A 164 24.30 -2.99 1.16
C PRO A 164 24.00 -2.29 2.49
N SER A 165 23.81 -0.96 2.47
CA SER A 165 23.47 -0.19 3.66
C SER A 165 22.00 -0.27 4.05
N ARG A 166 21.14 -0.67 3.10
CA ARG A 166 19.70 -0.78 3.34
C ARG A 166 19.40 -1.97 4.22
N ALA A 167 18.77 -1.71 5.35
CA ALA A 167 18.29 -2.79 6.23
C ALA A 167 17.11 -3.51 5.58
N ALA A 168 17.13 -4.84 5.63
CA ALA A 168 16.00 -5.64 5.23
C ALA A 168 14.89 -5.51 6.30
N THR A 169 13.72 -5.02 5.87
CA THR A 169 12.53 -4.93 6.73
C THR A 169 11.42 -5.76 6.13
N ASP A 170 10.83 -6.64 6.92
CA ASP A 170 9.70 -7.47 6.48
C ASP A 170 8.39 -7.12 7.23
N GLY A 171 8.36 -5.98 7.89
CA GLY A 171 7.22 -5.49 8.66
C GLY A 171 7.09 -6.11 10.06
N VAL A 172 7.87 -7.14 10.37
CA VAL A 172 7.87 -7.81 11.68
C VAL A 172 9.07 -7.38 12.51
N ALA A 173 10.24 -7.44 11.93
CA ALA A 173 11.51 -7.00 12.48
C ALA A 173 12.54 -6.89 11.35
N ASN A 174 13.61 -6.14 11.63
CA ASN A 174 14.80 -6.21 10.78
C ASN A 174 15.42 -7.59 10.96
N ARG A 175 15.63 -8.30 9.87
CA ARG A 175 16.32 -9.58 9.87
C ARG A 175 17.38 -9.61 8.78
N ASP A 176 18.41 -10.41 9.01
CA ASP A 176 19.42 -10.64 7.98
C ASP A 176 18.82 -11.47 6.84
N LEU A 177 19.10 -11.04 5.62
CA LEU A 177 18.81 -11.80 4.42
C LEU A 177 20.02 -12.70 4.09
N SER A 178 19.75 -13.91 3.63
CA SER A 178 20.79 -14.78 3.05
C SER A 178 21.38 -14.12 1.79
N GLU A 179 22.56 -14.55 1.37
CA GLU A 179 23.18 -14.09 0.11
C GLU A 179 22.23 -14.29 -1.08
N ARG A 180 21.53 -15.41 -1.13
CA ARG A 180 20.55 -15.69 -2.16
C ARG A 180 19.40 -14.66 -2.17
N GLU A 181 18.86 -14.30 -1.02
CA GLU A 181 17.79 -13.28 -0.93
C GLU A 181 18.33 -11.90 -1.29
N ARG A 182 19.55 -11.56 -0.86
CA ARG A 182 20.14 -10.25 -1.16
C ARG A 182 20.44 -10.02 -2.63
N THR A 183 20.74 -11.05 -3.39
CA THR A 183 21.14 -10.98 -4.81
C THR A 183 20.01 -11.25 -5.79
N GLN A 184 18.78 -11.50 -5.31
CA GLN A 184 17.61 -11.67 -6.16
C GLN A 184 16.70 -10.45 -6.10
N PRO A 185 16.12 -10.02 -7.26
CA PRO A 185 15.19 -8.90 -7.31
C PRO A 185 13.82 -9.34 -6.78
N HIS A 186 13.50 -8.92 -5.57
CA HIS A 186 12.27 -9.31 -4.88
C HIS A 186 11.02 -8.81 -5.59
N LEU A 187 11.04 -7.56 -6.09
CA LEU A 187 9.88 -6.95 -6.77
C LEU A 187 9.60 -7.61 -8.12
N ARG A 188 10.65 -8.02 -8.84
CA ARG A 188 10.51 -8.84 -10.06
C ARG A 188 9.79 -10.14 -9.76
N ALA A 189 10.18 -10.83 -8.69
CA ALA A 189 9.52 -12.07 -8.28
C ALA A 189 8.06 -11.82 -7.87
N VAL A 190 7.75 -10.72 -7.16
CA VAL A 190 6.36 -10.35 -6.84
C VAL A 190 5.57 -10.11 -8.12
N PHE A 191 6.12 -9.37 -9.08
CA PHE A 191 5.44 -9.09 -10.34
C PHE A 191 5.20 -10.38 -11.14
N ASP A 192 6.22 -11.20 -11.36
CA ASP A 192 6.14 -12.39 -12.22
C ASP A 192 5.31 -13.52 -11.59
N LEU A 193 5.41 -13.73 -10.27
CA LEU A 193 4.82 -14.87 -9.59
C LEU A 193 3.47 -14.57 -8.90
N ILE A 194 3.20 -13.31 -8.58
CA ILE A 194 1.93 -12.91 -7.94
C ILE A 194 1.08 -12.09 -8.92
N VAL A 195 1.59 -10.96 -9.43
CA VAL A 195 0.78 -10.05 -10.27
C VAL A 195 0.43 -10.70 -11.61
N ALA A 196 1.45 -11.18 -12.33
CA ALA A 196 1.26 -11.73 -13.68
C ALA A 196 0.44 -13.03 -13.71
N GLN A 197 0.42 -13.76 -12.59
CA GLN A 197 -0.36 -15.01 -12.47
C GLN A 197 -1.72 -14.79 -11.81
N HIS A 198 -2.02 -13.58 -11.33
CA HIS A 198 -3.30 -13.30 -10.68
C HIS A 198 -4.41 -13.10 -11.71
N PRO A 199 -5.54 -13.82 -11.63
CA PRO A 199 -6.59 -13.78 -12.64
C PRO A 199 -7.31 -12.42 -12.76
N SER A 200 -7.16 -11.54 -11.77
CA SER A 200 -7.75 -10.20 -11.79
C SER A 200 -6.91 -9.18 -12.54
N PHE A 201 -5.64 -9.45 -12.85
CA PHE A 201 -4.79 -8.52 -13.57
C PHE A 201 -4.70 -8.86 -15.06
N THR A 202 -4.75 -7.81 -15.88
CA THR A 202 -4.62 -7.84 -17.33
C THR A 202 -3.70 -6.70 -17.77
N GLU A 203 -3.43 -6.57 -19.05
CA GLU A 203 -2.61 -5.47 -19.62
C GLU A 203 -1.25 -5.34 -18.91
N LEU A 204 -0.59 -6.48 -18.71
CA LEU A 204 0.70 -6.56 -18.03
C LEU A 204 1.81 -6.00 -18.93
N ARG A 205 2.65 -5.13 -18.37
CA ARG A 205 3.79 -4.53 -19.09
C ARG A 205 4.95 -4.29 -18.15
N VAL A 206 6.14 -4.63 -18.59
CA VAL A 206 7.41 -4.16 -17.98
C VAL A 206 7.93 -3.03 -18.84
N GLN A 207 8.22 -1.90 -18.22
CA GLN A 207 8.74 -0.71 -18.88
C GLN A 207 10.15 -0.43 -18.37
N ASP A 208 11.09 -0.24 -19.32
CA ASP A 208 12.49 0.13 -19.05
C ASP A 208 13.20 -0.86 -18.09
N GLU A 209 12.78 -2.14 -18.10
CA GLU A 209 13.23 -3.21 -17.18
C GLU A 209 12.98 -2.92 -15.69
N TRP A 210 12.47 -1.73 -15.37
CA TRP A 210 12.39 -1.15 -14.04
C TRP A 210 10.98 -1.11 -13.47
N TRP A 211 9.97 -0.84 -14.30
CA TRP A 211 8.59 -0.63 -13.88
C TRP A 211 7.66 -1.73 -14.35
N GLY A 212 6.90 -2.31 -13.41
CA GLY A 212 5.84 -3.27 -13.66
C GLY A 212 4.46 -2.63 -13.63
N TRP A 213 3.78 -2.59 -14.76
CA TRP A 213 2.42 -2.11 -14.89
C TRP A 213 1.44 -3.27 -14.98
N ALA A 214 0.34 -3.18 -14.25
CA ALA A 214 -0.76 -4.12 -14.35
C ALA A 214 -2.09 -3.37 -14.23
N ARG A 215 -3.07 -3.75 -15.04
CA ARG A 215 -4.42 -3.20 -14.95
C ARG A 215 -5.36 -4.24 -14.38
N LYS A 216 -6.16 -3.86 -13.41
CA LYS A 216 -7.23 -4.74 -12.94
C LYS A 216 -8.27 -4.92 -14.04
N ALA A 217 -8.67 -6.16 -14.31
CA ALA A 217 -9.68 -6.47 -15.33
C ALA A 217 -10.95 -5.63 -15.12
N PRO A 218 -11.55 -5.10 -16.17
CA PRO A 218 -12.85 -4.44 -16.09
C PRO A 218 -13.95 -5.44 -15.75
N GLY A 219 -15.06 -4.98 -15.20
CA GLY A 219 -16.23 -5.79 -14.86
C GLY A 219 -16.53 -5.81 -13.37
N GLU A 220 -17.53 -6.58 -12.98
CA GLU A 220 -17.95 -6.67 -11.59
C GLU A 220 -16.91 -7.45 -10.76
N PRO A 221 -16.61 -6.99 -9.53
CA PRO A 221 -15.77 -7.73 -8.60
C PRO A 221 -16.36 -9.11 -8.31
N ARG A 222 -15.49 -10.12 -8.24
CA ARG A 222 -15.92 -11.46 -7.82
C ARG A 222 -16.46 -11.39 -6.39
N ARG A 223 -17.69 -11.86 -6.21
CA ARG A 223 -18.33 -11.97 -4.90
C ARG A 223 -18.42 -13.42 -4.46
N TYR A 224 -18.33 -13.66 -3.18
CA TYR A 224 -18.46 -14.98 -2.57
C TYR A 224 -19.14 -14.86 -1.21
N THR A 225 -19.72 -15.96 -0.76
CA THR A 225 -20.32 -16.08 0.56
C THR A 225 -19.49 -17.05 1.38
N VAL A 226 -19.08 -16.63 2.57
CA VAL A 226 -18.43 -17.52 3.54
C VAL A 226 -19.48 -18.09 4.47
N GLU A 227 -19.78 -19.38 4.31
CA GLU A 227 -20.67 -20.08 5.23
C GLU A 227 -19.94 -20.45 6.52
N THR A 228 -20.46 -19.99 7.65
CA THR A 228 -19.92 -20.35 8.96
C THR A 228 -20.88 -21.28 9.66
N SER A 229 -20.59 -22.58 9.66
CA SER A 229 -21.34 -23.55 10.48
C SER A 229 -20.77 -23.57 11.90
N ARG A 230 -21.63 -23.35 12.89
CA ARG A 230 -21.28 -23.59 14.30
C ARG A 230 -21.95 -24.90 14.72
N PRO A 231 -21.18 -25.91 15.20
CA PRO A 231 -21.81 -27.11 15.75
C PRO A 231 -22.69 -26.71 16.94
N LEU A 232 -23.91 -27.29 17.00
CA LEU A 232 -24.94 -27.00 18.02
C LEU A 232 -24.37 -27.01 19.47
N GLY A 233 -23.35 -27.82 19.75
CA GLY A 233 -22.66 -27.87 21.05
C GLY A 233 -21.77 -26.65 21.36
N ALA A 234 -21.37 -25.85 20.38
CA ALA A 234 -20.51 -24.71 20.61
C ALA A 234 -21.25 -23.50 21.23
N LEU A 235 -22.56 -23.41 21.03
CA LEU A 235 -23.41 -22.39 21.65
C LEU A 235 -23.51 -22.59 23.16
N ALA A 236 -23.60 -23.83 23.63
CA ALA A 236 -23.62 -24.17 25.06
C ALA A 236 -22.27 -23.91 25.72
N ALA A 237 -21.16 -24.26 25.07
CA ALA A 237 -19.81 -24.02 25.57
C ALA A 237 -19.45 -22.52 25.62
N GLY A 238 -19.93 -21.74 24.68
CA GLY A 238 -19.74 -20.28 24.66
C GLY A 238 -20.51 -19.56 25.76
N ALA A 239 -21.75 -20.01 26.04
CA ALA A 239 -22.56 -19.50 27.14
C ALA A 239 -21.95 -19.83 28.53
N VAL A 240 -21.44 -21.03 28.70
CA VAL A 240 -20.74 -21.47 29.93
C VAL A 240 -19.46 -20.68 30.14
N ARG A 241 -18.63 -20.48 29.11
CA ARG A 241 -17.40 -19.67 29.22
C ARG A 241 -17.70 -18.19 29.55
N ARG A 242 -18.78 -17.62 29.01
CA ARG A 242 -19.23 -16.27 29.37
C ARG A 242 -19.70 -16.19 30.82
N ALA A 243 -20.49 -17.15 31.28
CA ALA A 243 -20.98 -17.21 32.67
C ALA A 243 -19.84 -17.33 33.68
N VAL A 244 -18.87 -18.21 33.41
CA VAL A 244 -17.68 -18.41 34.27
C VAL A 244 -16.81 -17.13 34.30
N ARG A 245 -16.65 -16.44 33.18
CA ARG A 245 -15.86 -15.19 33.11
C ARG A 245 -16.55 -14.03 33.85
N THR A 246 -17.87 -13.97 33.79
CA THR A 246 -18.68 -12.95 34.50
C THR A 246 -18.71 -13.25 36.01
N GLY A 247 -18.81 -14.53 36.38
CA GLY A 247 -18.75 -14.97 37.78
C GLY A 247 -17.40 -14.68 38.45
N ARG A 248 -16.27 -14.94 37.77
CA ARG A 248 -14.93 -14.62 38.27
C ARG A 248 -14.68 -13.10 38.42
N ARG A 249 -15.28 -12.26 37.55
CA ARG A 249 -15.21 -10.79 37.72
C ARG A 249 -16.00 -10.30 38.94
N ARG A 250 -17.17 -10.91 39.24
CA ARG A 250 -17.97 -10.56 40.43
C ARG A 250 -17.27 -10.99 41.74
N LEU A 251 -16.66 -12.16 41.78
CA LEU A 251 -15.91 -12.64 42.97
C LEU A 251 -14.65 -11.80 43.27
N ARG A 252 -13.97 -11.27 42.23
CA ARG A 252 -12.83 -10.33 42.45
C ARG A 252 -13.27 -8.94 42.94
N ALA A 253 -14.48 -8.51 42.60
CA ALA A 253 -15.02 -7.24 43.07
C ALA A 253 -15.49 -7.28 44.57
N PHE A 254 -15.80 -8.47 45.09
CA PHE A 254 -16.20 -8.66 46.50
C PHE A 254 -15.01 -8.90 47.47
N GLY A 255 -13.82 -9.22 46.95
CA GLY A 255 -12.62 -9.48 47.77
C GLY A 255 -11.74 -8.26 48.05
N GLN A 256 -12.13 -7.05 47.63
CA GLN A 256 -11.43 -5.79 47.92
C GLN A 256 -12.40 -4.80 48.56
N ARG A 257 -12.75 -5.04 49.81
CA ARG A 257 -13.21 -3.98 50.70
C ARG A 257 -12.42 -4.14 52.00
N PRO A 258 -11.90 -3.02 52.54
CA PRO A 258 -11.07 -3.00 53.73
C PRO A 258 -11.82 -3.44 54.99
#